data_0017e61f21c2aeeb175180d4a8525bdb
#
_entry.id   0017e61f21c2aeeb175180d4a8525bdb
#
_cell.length_a   1.000
_cell.length_b   1.000
_cell.length_c   1.000
_cell.angle_alpha   90.00
_cell.angle_beta   90.00
_cell.angle_gamma   90.00
#
_symmetry.space_group_name_H-M   'P 1'
#
loop_
_entity.id
_entity.type
_entity.pdbx_description
1 polymer ?
#
loop_
_entity_poly.entity_id
_entity_poly.type
_entity_poly.pdbx_seq_one_letter_code
_entity_poly.pdbx_strand_id
1 'polypeptide(L)'
;MGDFSNKRVVISGASRGIGLAIAKRLAAEGASIAILAKTAEPHPKLSGTVYTAAEEIVQAGGQALPLITDIRSDDQVQAAVAETVQAFGGIDICINNASAISLTPTAQTEMRRFDLMFGVNVRGTFMLSRECLPHLLEADNPHILNISPPLDMQQKWFAPNVAYTMSKFGMSQCVLGMAGELADKGVAVNALWPHSVIATAAISNVLAGEAALAYCRSPQIMADAAAAILAKDSREFSGNFCIDDVLLAQEGVTDFSVYRMDPEKPLWSDFFVPEDTPEIEPLLAVGNPAP
;
A
#
# COMPACT_ATOMS: atom_id res chain seq x y z
N MET A 1 -0.73 18.73 -8.42
CA MET A 1 -1.42 18.14 -7.25
C MET A 1 -2.80 17.73 -7.73
N GLY A 2 -3.23 16.51 -7.41
CA GLY A 2 -4.57 16.04 -7.77
C GLY A 2 -5.62 16.74 -6.91
N ASP A 3 -6.82 16.87 -7.40
CA ASP A 3 -7.98 17.28 -6.62
C ASP A 3 -8.74 16.03 -6.18
N PHE A 4 -8.66 15.71 -4.87
CA PHE A 4 -9.38 14.60 -4.28
C PHE A 4 -10.65 15.05 -3.54
N SER A 5 -11.07 16.31 -3.73
CA SER A 5 -12.33 16.81 -3.23
C SER A 5 -13.48 15.89 -3.66
N ASN A 6 -14.28 15.45 -2.70
CA ASN A 6 -15.38 14.52 -2.92
C ASN A 6 -15.01 13.10 -3.39
N LYS A 7 -13.72 12.71 -3.44
CA LYS A 7 -13.35 11.33 -3.71
C LYS A 7 -13.58 10.45 -2.48
N ARG A 8 -14.18 9.29 -2.72
CA ARG A 8 -14.57 8.30 -1.71
C ARG A 8 -13.61 7.13 -1.77
N VAL A 9 -12.81 6.98 -0.73
CA VAL A 9 -11.68 6.04 -0.71
C VAL A 9 -11.91 4.95 0.32
N VAL A 10 -11.74 3.70 -0.08
CA VAL A 10 -11.64 2.56 0.83
C VAL A 10 -10.18 2.13 0.89
N ILE A 11 -9.61 2.03 2.08
CA ILE A 11 -8.22 1.62 2.26
C ILE A 11 -8.07 0.55 3.34
N SER A 12 -7.49 -0.58 2.99
CA SER A 12 -7.18 -1.65 3.94
C SER A 12 -5.84 -1.42 4.63
N GLY A 13 -5.77 -1.71 5.95
CA GLY A 13 -4.54 -1.61 6.72
C GLY A 13 -4.06 -0.18 6.99
N ALA A 14 -4.97 0.80 7.02
CA ALA A 14 -4.62 2.22 7.18
C ALA A 14 -4.62 2.73 8.63
N SER A 15 -4.56 1.84 9.63
CA SER A 15 -4.43 2.26 11.03
C SER A 15 -3.04 2.82 11.38
N ARG A 16 -2.04 2.67 10.51
CA ARG A 16 -0.65 3.13 10.67
C ARG A 16 0.15 3.03 9.36
N GLY A 17 1.42 3.48 9.40
CA GLY A 17 2.42 3.27 8.35
C GLY A 17 2.02 3.84 6.98
N ILE A 18 2.33 3.11 5.92
CA ILE A 18 2.07 3.53 4.53
C ILE A 18 0.59 3.83 4.31
N GLY A 19 -0.31 2.94 4.76
CA GLY A 19 -1.74 3.13 4.58
C GLY A 19 -2.27 4.41 5.24
N LEU A 20 -1.82 4.73 6.45
CA LEU A 20 -2.20 5.98 7.13
C LEU A 20 -1.61 7.21 6.43
N ALA A 21 -0.37 7.14 5.96
CA ALA A 21 0.25 8.24 5.23
C ALA A 21 -0.51 8.54 3.93
N ILE A 22 -0.88 7.51 3.15
CA ILE A 22 -1.72 7.65 1.95
C ILE A 22 -3.07 8.27 2.31
N ALA A 23 -3.74 7.74 3.34
CA ALA A 23 -5.03 8.24 3.79
C ALA A 23 -4.98 9.73 4.15
N LYS A 24 -3.98 10.16 4.93
CA LYS A 24 -3.78 11.57 5.31
C LYS A 24 -3.45 12.45 4.11
N ARG A 25 -2.66 11.95 3.16
CA ARG A 25 -2.31 12.69 1.94
C ARG A 25 -3.54 12.99 1.08
N LEU A 26 -4.41 12.00 0.88
CA LEU A 26 -5.65 12.17 0.13
C LEU A 26 -6.66 13.03 0.90
N ALA A 27 -6.74 12.87 2.22
CA ALA A 27 -7.59 13.66 3.11
C ALA A 27 -7.23 15.16 3.10
N ALA A 28 -5.94 15.50 3.02
CA ALA A 28 -5.47 16.88 2.92
C ALA A 28 -5.96 17.59 1.64
N GLU A 29 -6.37 16.83 0.64
CA GLU A 29 -7.00 17.32 -0.60
C GLU A 29 -8.53 17.07 -0.62
N GLY A 30 -9.14 16.80 0.53
CA GLY A 30 -10.59 16.76 0.73
C GLY A 30 -11.27 15.41 0.54
N ALA A 31 -10.53 14.30 0.46
CA ALA A 31 -11.12 12.97 0.31
C ALA A 31 -11.86 12.49 1.56
N SER A 32 -12.88 11.63 1.34
CA SER A 32 -13.57 10.86 2.38
C SER A 32 -12.95 9.45 2.45
N ILE A 33 -12.43 9.05 3.60
CA ILE A 33 -11.62 7.85 3.78
C ILE A 33 -12.30 6.84 4.70
N ALA A 34 -12.63 5.65 4.19
CA ALA A 34 -13.01 4.49 4.99
C ALA A 34 -11.75 3.65 5.31
N ILE A 35 -11.48 3.47 6.59
CA ILE A 35 -10.30 2.80 7.11
C ILE A 35 -10.68 1.38 7.53
N LEU A 36 -10.22 0.37 6.81
CA LEU A 36 -10.47 -1.03 7.14
C LEU A 36 -9.24 -1.63 7.84
N ALA A 37 -9.31 -1.87 9.15
CA ALA A 37 -8.25 -2.53 9.89
C ALA A 37 -8.78 -3.21 11.16
N LYS A 38 -8.04 -4.19 11.68
CA LYS A 38 -8.45 -4.97 12.87
C LYS A 38 -8.15 -4.28 14.19
N THR A 39 -7.22 -3.32 14.21
CA THR A 39 -6.69 -2.75 15.44
C THR A 39 -7.64 -1.69 15.98
N ALA A 40 -8.48 -2.07 16.93
CA ALA A 40 -9.38 -1.15 17.65
C ALA A 40 -8.76 -0.64 18.96
N GLU A 41 -7.99 -1.48 19.64
CA GLU A 41 -7.37 -1.18 20.92
C GLU A 41 -5.87 -0.88 20.77
N PRO A 42 -5.29 -0.02 21.61
CA PRO A 42 -3.85 0.25 21.63
C PRO A 42 -3.04 -1.04 21.86
N HIS A 43 -1.96 -1.20 21.10
CA HIS A 43 -1.06 -2.35 21.24
C HIS A 43 0.31 -1.88 21.76
N PRO A 44 0.94 -2.56 22.75
CA PRO A 44 2.19 -2.12 23.38
C PRO A 44 3.37 -1.88 22.42
N LYS A 45 3.39 -2.60 21.29
CA LYS A 45 4.48 -2.56 20.30
C LYS A 45 4.08 -1.91 18.97
N LEU A 46 2.81 -1.58 18.78
CA LEU A 46 2.30 -1.08 17.52
C LEU A 46 1.44 0.15 17.81
N SER A 47 1.94 1.32 17.50
CA SER A 47 1.16 2.57 17.62
C SER A 47 0.00 2.58 16.63
N GLY A 48 -1.07 3.28 16.99
CA GLY A 48 -2.21 3.55 16.11
C GLY A 48 -3.30 2.47 16.15
N THR A 49 -4.53 2.95 16.12
CA THR A 49 -5.77 2.17 15.98
C THR A 49 -6.57 2.73 14.81
N VAL A 50 -7.67 2.10 14.43
CA VAL A 50 -8.60 2.67 13.43
C VAL A 50 -9.14 4.03 13.89
N TYR A 51 -9.31 4.24 15.19
CA TYR A 51 -9.85 5.47 15.76
C TYR A 51 -8.83 6.61 15.76
N THR A 52 -7.60 6.36 16.22
CA THR A 52 -6.54 7.38 16.16
C THR A 52 -6.19 7.76 14.73
N ALA A 53 -6.23 6.80 13.80
CA ALA A 53 -6.06 7.07 12.38
C ALA A 53 -7.18 7.97 11.82
N ALA A 54 -8.43 7.71 12.23
CA ALA A 54 -9.56 8.56 11.83
C ALA A 54 -9.40 10.00 12.33
N GLU A 55 -8.96 10.18 13.58
CA GLU A 55 -8.66 11.53 14.13
C GLU A 55 -7.57 12.24 13.32
N GLU A 56 -6.49 11.55 12.96
CA GLU A 56 -5.41 12.13 12.16
C GLU A 56 -5.85 12.50 10.73
N ILE A 57 -6.74 11.70 10.12
CA ILE A 57 -7.31 11.96 8.80
C ILE A 57 -8.22 13.19 8.84
N VAL A 58 -9.07 13.32 9.86
CA VAL A 58 -9.92 14.51 10.06
C VAL A 58 -9.07 15.76 10.29
N GLN A 59 -8.01 15.66 11.09
CA GLN A 59 -7.04 16.75 11.30
C GLN A 59 -6.33 17.16 10.00
N ALA A 60 -6.11 16.22 9.07
CA ALA A 60 -5.54 16.51 7.77
C ALA A 60 -6.50 17.22 6.80
N GLY A 61 -7.81 17.28 7.10
CA GLY A 61 -8.79 18.04 6.32
C GLY A 61 -9.85 17.21 5.59
N GLY A 62 -9.80 15.87 5.70
CA GLY A 62 -10.80 14.97 5.09
C GLY A 62 -11.88 14.51 6.05
N GLN A 63 -12.71 13.60 5.57
CA GLN A 63 -13.65 12.82 6.40
C GLN A 63 -13.08 11.43 6.65
N ALA A 64 -13.37 10.83 7.79
CA ALA A 64 -12.91 9.49 8.14
C ALA A 64 -14.03 8.60 8.65
N LEU A 65 -14.07 7.35 8.19
CA LEU A 65 -14.95 6.30 8.66
C LEU A 65 -14.09 5.11 9.15
N PRO A 66 -13.91 4.97 10.49
CA PRO A 66 -13.15 3.83 11.03
C PRO A 66 -14.01 2.58 11.07
N LEU A 67 -13.58 1.51 10.39
CA LEU A 67 -14.27 0.22 10.29
C LEU A 67 -13.38 -0.91 10.80
N ILE A 68 -13.77 -1.55 11.90
CA ILE A 68 -13.05 -2.71 12.43
C ILE A 68 -13.29 -3.89 11.50
N THR A 69 -12.27 -4.26 10.71
CA THR A 69 -12.43 -5.25 9.65
C THR A 69 -11.23 -6.19 9.59
N ASP A 70 -11.46 -7.48 9.71
CA ASP A 70 -10.49 -8.48 9.27
C ASP A 70 -10.69 -8.73 7.77
N ILE A 71 -9.70 -8.31 6.98
CA ILE A 71 -9.74 -8.42 5.51
C ILE A 71 -9.87 -9.87 5.01
N ARG A 72 -9.71 -10.87 5.88
CA ARG A 72 -9.91 -12.28 5.55
C ARG A 72 -11.36 -12.75 5.69
N SER A 73 -12.21 -11.98 6.35
CA SER A 73 -13.62 -12.30 6.60
C SER A 73 -14.52 -11.68 5.53
N ASP A 74 -15.22 -12.52 4.79
CA ASP A 74 -16.14 -12.10 3.73
C ASP A 74 -17.23 -11.18 4.28
N ASP A 75 -17.89 -11.61 5.37
CA ASP A 75 -18.98 -10.86 5.97
C ASP A 75 -18.54 -9.47 6.47
N GLN A 76 -17.32 -9.39 7.06
CA GLN A 76 -16.81 -8.11 7.56
C GLN A 76 -16.43 -7.17 6.42
N VAL A 77 -15.86 -7.69 5.33
CA VAL A 77 -15.51 -6.88 4.16
C VAL A 77 -16.77 -6.38 3.46
N GLN A 78 -17.76 -7.25 3.27
CA GLN A 78 -19.05 -6.86 2.69
C GLN A 78 -19.75 -5.79 3.55
N ALA A 79 -19.80 -5.97 4.86
CA ALA A 79 -20.37 -4.99 5.78
C ALA A 79 -19.63 -3.64 5.70
N ALA A 80 -18.28 -3.66 5.70
CA ALA A 80 -17.47 -2.46 5.63
C ALA A 80 -17.66 -1.68 4.32
N VAL A 81 -17.77 -2.38 3.19
CA VAL A 81 -18.07 -1.76 1.89
C VAL A 81 -19.47 -1.16 1.90
N ALA A 82 -20.48 -1.89 2.41
CA ALA A 82 -21.84 -1.40 2.51
C ALA A 82 -21.96 -0.15 3.41
N GLU A 83 -21.29 -0.15 4.59
CA GLU A 83 -21.24 1.00 5.48
C GLU A 83 -20.53 2.21 4.83
N THR A 84 -19.47 1.96 4.06
CA THR A 84 -18.78 3.02 3.30
C THR A 84 -19.72 3.66 2.27
N VAL A 85 -20.43 2.84 1.51
CA VAL A 85 -21.40 3.32 0.50
C VAL A 85 -22.55 4.07 1.16
N GLN A 86 -23.03 3.59 2.30
CA GLN A 86 -24.09 4.28 3.07
C GLN A 86 -23.60 5.65 3.58
N ALA A 87 -22.36 5.73 4.07
CA ALA A 87 -21.82 6.97 4.65
C ALA A 87 -21.43 8.00 3.59
N PHE A 88 -20.81 7.56 2.49
CA PHE A 88 -20.20 8.45 1.49
C PHE A 88 -20.96 8.50 0.15
N GLY A 89 -21.93 7.63 -0.08
CA GLY A 89 -22.73 7.59 -1.31
C GLY A 89 -22.08 6.81 -2.46
N GLY A 90 -20.96 6.14 -2.26
CA GLY A 90 -20.28 5.32 -3.28
C GLY A 90 -18.80 5.12 -2.97
N ILE A 91 -18.04 4.59 -3.95
CA ILE A 91 -16.59 4.37 -3.85
C ILE A 91 -15.94 4.74 -5.20
N ASP A 92 -14.92 5.60 -5.17
CA ASP A 92 -14.12 5.99 -6.34
C ASP A 92 -12.77 5.29 -6.37
N ILE A 93 -12.21 4.96 -5.18
CA ILE A 93 -10.84 4.45 -5.04
C ILE A 93 -10.83 3.32 -4.02
N CYS A 94 -10.24 2.19 -4.42
CA CYS A 94 -9.95 1.04 -3.55
C CYS A 94 -8.44 0.85 -3.40
N ILE A 95 -7.90 0.90 -2.17
CA ILE A 95 -6.47 0.73 -1.90
C ILE A 95 -6.22 -0.52 -1.07
N ASN A 96 -5.57 -1.50 -1.66
CA ASN A 96 -5.15 -2.74 -1.03
C ASN A 96 -3.75 -2.57 -0.43
N ASN A 97 -3.70 -2.13 0.84
CA ASN A 97 -2.45 -1.93 1.55
C ASN A 97 -2.25 -2.93 2.70
N ALA A 98 -3.31 -3.54 3.23
CA ALA A 98 -3.18 -4.55 4.29
C ALA A 98 -2.23 -5.66 3.88
N SER A 99 -1.23 -5.96 4.71
CA SER A 99 -0.23 -7.00 4.44
C SER A 99 0.17 -7.73 5.70
N ALA A 100 0.44 -9.03 5.55
CA ALA A 100 1.10 -9.88 6.53
C ALA A 100 2.46 -10.30 6.01
N ILE A 101 3.47 -10.33 6.88
CA ILE A 101 4.84 -10.66 6.56
C ILE A 101 5.38 -11.77 7.45
N SER A 102 6.11 -12.73 6.87
CA SER A 102 6.94 -13.69 7.56
C SER A 102 8.12 -14.05 6.66
N LEU A 103 9.31 -13.59 7.03
CA LEU A 103 10.56 -13.78 6.27
C LEU A 103 11.26 -15.05 6.77
N THR A 104 10.71 -16.20 6.43
CA THR A 104 11.23 -17.49 6.84
C THR A 104 11.48 -18.40 5.63
N PRO A 105 12.57 -19.18 5.63
CA PRO A 105 12.81 -20.18 4.60
C PRO A 105 11.78 -21.30 4.68
N THR A 106 11.63 -22.08 3.61
CA THR A 106 10.55 -23.07 3.44
C THR A 106 10.40 -24.02 4.63
N ALA A 107 11.50 -24.59 5.13
CA ALA A 107 11.47 -25.55 6.24
C ALA A 107 11.04 -24.94 7.60
N GLN A 108 11.14 -23.62 7.75
CA GLN A 108 10.80 -22.89 8.98
C GLN A 108 9.47 -22.15 8.88
N THR A 109 8.84 -22.15 7.71
CA THR A 109 7.55 -21.48 7.51
C THR A 109 6.44 -22.34 8.10
N GLU A 110 5.89 -21.92 9.22
CA GLU A 110 4.71 -22.55 9.80
C GLU A 110 3.48 -22.33 8.89
N MET A 111 2.67 -23.37 8.66
CA MET A 111 1.49 -23.28 7.80
C MET A 111 0.50 -22.20 8.23
N ARG A 112 0.33 -21.98 9.53
CA ARG A 112 -0.49 -20.86 10.04
C ARG A 112 0.01 -19.48 9.56
N ARG A 113 1.32 -19.31 9.33
CA ARG A 113 1.91 -18.08 8.79
C ARG A 113 1.70 -18.01 7.29
N PHE A 114 1.85 -19.13 6.61
CA PHE A 114 1.51 -19.25 5.19
C PHE A 114 0.05 -18.85 4.95
N ASP A 115 -0.88 -19.47 5.67
CA ASP A 115 -2.32 -19.19 5.55
C ASP A 115 -2.66 -17.74 5.88
N LEU A 116 -1.99 -17.15 6.89
CA LEU A 116 -2.17 -15.75 7.24
C LEU A 116 -1.72 -14.83 6.09
N MET A 117 -0.53 -15.07 5.50
CA MET A 117 -0.03 -14.26 4.39
C MET A 117 -0.93 -14.36 3.16
N PHE A 118 -1.32 -15.57 2.76
CA PHE A 118 -2.22 -15.76 1.62
C PHE A 118 -3.62 -15.21 1.89
N GLY A 119 -4.14 -15.40 3.11
CA GLY A 119 -5.44 -14.88 3.51
C GLY A 119 -5.50 -13.34 3.48
N VAL A 120 -4.46 -12.67 3.97
CA VAL A 120 -4.40 -11.20 4.00
C VAL A 120 -3.99 -10.64 2.65
N ASN A 121 -2.83 -11.08 2.12
CA ASN A 121 -2.20 -10.43 0.96
C ASN A 121 -2.95 -10.77 -0.34
N VAL A 122 -3.22 -12.06 -0.60
CA VAL A 122 -3.82 -12.49 -1.87
C VAL A 122 -5.34 -12.42 -1.82
N ARG A 123 -5.93 -13.22 -0.91
CA ARG A 123 -7.38 -13.35 -0.83
C ARG A 123 -8.03 -12.02 -0.42
N GLY A 124 -7.45 -11.31 0.55
CA GLY A 124 -7.96 -10.02 1.02
C GLY A 124 -7.92 -8.95 -0.08
N THR A 125 -6.83 -8.87 -0.85
CA THR A 125 -6.73 -7.97 -2.01
C THR A 125 -7.80 -8.27 -3.07
N PHE A 126 -7.93 -9.53 -3.46
CA PHE A 126 -8.94 -9.93 -4.44
C PHE A 126 -10.35 -9.62 -3.94
N MET A 127 -10.66 -10.00 -2.69
CA MET A 127 -11.98 -9.85 -2.11
C MET A 127 -12.39 -8.38 -1.97
N LEU A 128 -11.53 -7.51 -1.41
CA LEU A 128 -11.86 -6.10 -1.27
C LEU A 128 -12.07 -5.44 -2.63
N SER A 129 -11.20 -5.74 -3.61
CA SER A 129 -11.35 -5.23 -4.98
C SER A 129 -12.68 -5.68 -5.59
N ARG A 130 -13.06 -6.96 -5.41
CA ARG A 130 -14.32 -7.51 -5.90
C ARG A 130 -15.54 -6.83 -5.27
N GLU A 131 -15.53 -6.63 -3.97
CA GLU A 131 -16.67 -5.99 -3.26
C GLU A 131 -16.79 -4.49 -3.60
N CYS A 132 -15.68 -3.79 -3.84
CA CYS A 132 -15.70 -2.41 -4.28
C CYS A 132 -16.09 -2.24 -5.75
N LEU A 133 -15.88 -3.26 -6.59
CA LEU A 133 -16.02 -3.16 -8.06
C LEU A 133 -17.38 -2.62 -8.52
N PRO A 134 -18.55 -3.08 -8.01
CA PRO A 134 -19.85 -2.53 -8.44
C PRO A 134 -19.97 -1.02 -8.27
N HIS A 135 -19.33 -0.46 -7.24
CA HIS A 135 -19.34 0.98 -6.94
C HIS A 135 -18.29 1.76 -7.73
N LEU A 136 -17.14 1.14 -8.00
CA LEU A 136 -16.10 1.69 -8.87
C LEU A 136 -16.59 1.86 -10.31
N LEU A 137 -17.43 0.94 -10.80
CA LEU A 137 -18.02 1.02 -12.14
C LEU A 137 -18.97 2.21 -12.32
N GLU A 138 -19.47 2.80 -11.24
CA GLU A 138 -20.34 3.98 -11.25
C GLU A 138 -19.55 5.29 -11.02
N ALA A 139 -18.23 5.21 -10.81
CA ALA A 139 -17.39 6.36 -10.56
C ALA A 139 -16.83 6.96 -11.89
N ASP A 140 -16.58 8.27 -11.90
CA ASP A 140 -16.06 8.97 -13.09
C ASP A 140 -14.60 8.61 -13.39
N ASN A 141 -13.78 8.45 -12.35
CA ASN A 141 -12.35 8.13 -12.48
C ASN A 141 -11.97 7.06 -11.43
N PRO A 142 -12.37 5.79 -11.66
CA PRO A 142 -12.21 4.72 -10.68
C PRO A 142 -10.81 4.11 -10.69
N HIS A 143 -10.25 3.89 -9.48
CA HIS A 143 -8.95 3.28 -9.30
C HIS A 143 -8.95 2.15 -8.28
N ILE A 144 -8.21 1.09 -8.58
CA ILE A 144 -7.73 0.08 -7.64
C ILE A 144 -6.21 0.23 -7.55
N LEU A 145 -5.67 0.46 -6.35
CA LEU A 145 -4.23 0.55 -6.10
C LEU A 145 -3.80 -0.53 -5.14
N ASN A 146 -2.87 -1.38 -5.56
CA ASN A 146 -2.28 -2.41 -4.71
C ASN A 146 -0.88 -2.00 -4.27
N ILE A 147 -0.60 -2.06 -2.96
CA ILE A 147 0.76 -1.89 -2.46
C ILE A 147 1.50 -3.22 -2.62
N SER A 148 1.99 -3.45 -3.84
CA SER A 148 2.59 -4.71 -4.27
C SER A 148 3.71 -4.50 -5.29
N PRO A 149 4.71 -5.41 -5.35
CA PRO A 149 5.91 -5.22 -6.15
C PRO A 149 5.70 -5.47 -7.65
N PRO A 150 6.63 -5.01 -8.51
CA PRO A 150 6.75 -5.50 -9.87
C PRO A 150 6.91 -7.03 -9.92
N LEU A 151 6.45 -7.67 -11.00
CA LEU A 151 6.52 -9.12 -11.21
C LEU A 151 7.90 -9.52 -11.79
N ASP A 152 8.96 -9.34 -11.01
CA ASP A 152 10.28 -9.86 -11.36
C ASP A 152 10.42 -11.30 -10.87
N MET A 153 10.40 -12.25 -11.82
CA MET A 153 10.40 -13.69 -11.54
C MET A 153 11.80 -14.28 -11.30
N GLN A 154 12.80 -13.46 -10.98
CA GLN A 154 14.15 -13.94 -10.69
C GLN A 154 14.18 -14.76 -9.40
N GLN A 155 14.93 -15.87 -9.42
CA GLN A 155 15.06 -16.81 -8.29
C GLN A 155 15.49 -16.13 -6.99
N LYS A 156 16.31 -15.07 -7.06
CA LYS A 156 16.80 -14.33 -5.90
C LYS A 156 15.71 -13.80 -4.98
N TRP A 157 14.53 -13.47 -5.55
CA TRP A 157 13.38 -12.96 -4.79
C TRP A 157 12.62 -14.06 -4.05
N PHE A 158 12.63 -15.28 -4.60
CA PHE A 158 11.93 -16.43 -4.01
C PHE A 158 12.77 -17.18 -2.99
N ALA A 159 14.07 -17.38 -3.29
CA ALA A 159 14.92 -18.28 -2.53
C ALA A 159 14.98 -18.00 -1.03
N PRO A 160 15.05 -16.75 -0.54
CA PRO A 160 15.08 -16.48 0.90
C PRO A 160 13.74 -16.71 1.59
N ASN A 161 12.59 -16.41 0.92
CA ASN A 161 11.29 -16.25 1.56
C ASN A 161 10.14 -16.69 0.64
N VAL A 162 10.11 -17.95 0.22
CA VAL A 162 9.18 -18.47 -0.81
C VAL A 162 7.73 -18.06 -0.55
N ALA A 163 7.23 -18.32 0.66
CA ALA A 163 5.83 -18.07 1.01
C ALA A 163 5.46 -16.59 0.98
N TYR A 164 6.34 -15.71 1.49
CA TYR A 164 6.12 -14.28 1.47
C TYR A 164 6.13 -13.73 0.04
N THR A 165 7.14 -14.10 -0.75
CA THR A 165 7.27 -13.67 -2.15
C THR A 165 6.03 -14.10 -2.96
N MET A 166 5.61 -15.37 -2.86
CA MET A 166 4.41 -15.86 -3.51
C MET A 166 3.17 -15.01 -3.13
N SER A 167 3.03 -14.68 -1.85
CA SER A 167 1.87 -13.91 -1.38
C SER A 167 1.89 -12.46 -1.88
N LYS A 168 3.06 -11.82 -1.94
CA LYS A 168 3.18 -10.44 -2.48
C LYS A 168 2.99 -10.43 -4.00
N PHE A 169 3.53 -11.40 -4.72
CA PHE A 169 3.32 -11.54 -6.15
C PHE A 169 1.87 -11.92 -6.47
N GLY A 170 1.17 -12.62 -5.58
CA GLY A 170 -0.27 -12.85 -5.71
C GLY A 170 -1.09 -11.56 -5.74
N MET A 171 -0.70 -10.53 -4.94
CA MET A 171 -1.31 -9.19 -5.04
C MET A 171 -1.02 -8.55 -6.42
N SER A 172 0.21 -8.71 -6.91
CA SER A 172 0.63 -8.18 -8.21
C SER A 172 -0.04 -8.89 -9.38
N GLN A 173 -0.30 -10.20 -9.25
CA GLN A 173 -1.08 -10.96 -10.22
C GLN A 173 -2.54 -10.47 -10.29
N CYS A 174 -3.12 -10.02 -9.17
CA CYS A 174 -4.42 -9.34 -9.19
C CYS A 174 -4.37 -8.05 -10.03
N VAL A 175 -3.29 -7.26 -9.92
CA VAL A 175 -3.11 -6.08 -10.78
C VAL A 175 -3.09 -6.48 -12.26
N LEU A 176 -2.22 -7.43 -12.62
CA LEU A 176 -2.07 -7.88 -14.01
C LEU A 176 -3.39 -8.38 -14.60
N GLY A 177 -4.11 -9.23 -13.85
CA GLY A 177 -5.36 -9.83 -14.31
C GLY A 177 -6.51 -8.82 -14.39
N MET A 178 -6.73 -8.07 -13.30
CA MET A 178 -7.84 -7.11 -13.21
C MET A 178 -7.64 -5.91 -14.15
N ALA A 179 -6.42 -5.44 -14.39
CA ALA A 179 -6.17 -4.38 -15.36
C ALA A 179 -6.63 -4.77 -16.77
N GLY A 180 -6.34 -6.01 -17.20
CA GLY A 180 -6.82 -6.52 -18.46
C GLY A 180 -8.35 -6.75 -18.51
N GLU A 181 -8.90 -7.32 -17.42
CA GLU A 181 -10.36 -7.59 -17.32
C GLU A 181 -11.21 -6.31 -17.34
N LEU A 182 -10.70 -5.25 -16.73
CA LEU A 182 -11.45 -4.00 -16.47
C LEU A 182 -11.10 -2.86 -17.45
N ALA A 183 -10.21 -3.10 -18.42
CA ALA A 183 -9.75 -2.09 -19.37
C ALA A 183 -10.94 -1.42 -20.11
N ASP A 184 -11.83 -2.20 -20.70
CA ASP A 184 -12.99 -1.69 -21.42
C ASP A 184 -14.04 -1.02 -20.52
N LYS A 185 -13.95 -1.24 -19.21
CA LYS A 185 -14.85 -0.65 -18.21
C LYS A 185 -14.30 0.66 -17.63
N GLY A 186 -13.07 1.03 -17.97
CA GLY A 186 -12.42 2.26 -17.56
C GLY A 186 -12.02 2.29 -16.08
N VAL A 187 -11.87 1.14 -15.42
CA VAL A 187 -11.35 1.02 -14.05
C VAL A 187 -9.83 0.80 -14.12
N ALA A 188 -9.05 1.74 -13.63
CA ALA A 188 -7.61 1.58 -13.52
C ALA A 188 -7.23 0.62 -12.39
N VAL A 189 -6.28 -0.28 -12.65
CA VAL A 189 -5.71 -1.16 -11.64
C VAL A 189 -4.19 -1.08 -11.73
N ASN A 190 -3.54 -0.54 -10.69
CA ASN A 190 -2.10 -0.32 -10.67
C ASN A 190 -1.47 -0.86 -9.38
N ALA A 191 -0.17 -1.11 -9.44
CA ALA A 191 0.66 -1.41 -8.28
C ALA A 191 1.57 -0.23 -7.95
N LEU A 192 1.89 -0.08 -6.66
CA LEU A 192 2.90 0.83 -6.16
C LEU A 192 3.82 0.08 -5.19
N TRP A 193 5.14 0.23 -5.37
CA TRP A 193 6.14 -0.38 -4.53
C TRP A 193 7.26 0.59 -4.17
N PRO A 194 7.81 0.55 -2.96
CA PRO A 194 8.90 1.43 -2.58
C PRO A 194 10.23 0.99 -3.20
N HIS A 195 11.04 1.94 -3.67
CA HIS A 195 12.41 1.70 -4.12
C HIS A 195 13.34 1.44 -2.94
N SER A 196 13.20 2.24 -1.90
CA SER A 196 13.92 2.09 -0.64
C SER A 196 13.01 1.63 0.48
N VAL A 197 13.57 0.98 1.49
CA VAL A 197 12.83 0.56 2.68
C VAL A 197 12.10 1.75 3.32
N ILE A 198 10.85 1.56 3.71
CA ILE A 198 10.01 2.59 4.32
C ILE A 198 9.97 2.44 5.85
N ALA A 199 10.19 3.54 6.57
CA ALA A 199 10.16 3.59 8.02
C ALA A 199 8.76 3.25 8.58
N THR A 200 8.55 1.99 8.91
CA THR A 200 7.29 1.46 9.44
C THR A 200 7.55 0.54 10.63
N ALA A 201 6.50 0.26 11.40
CA ALA A 201 6.57 -0.72 12.48
C ALA A 201 6.96 -2.14 12.00
N ALA A 202 6.78 -2.46 10.73
CA ALA A 202 7.26 -3.71 10.16
C ALA A 202 8.79 -3.76 10.12
N ILE A 203 9.44 -2.67 9.78
CA ILE A 203 10.91 -2.58 9.74
C ILE A 203 11.51 -2.62 11.14
N SER A 204 10.99 -1.81 12.06
CA SER A 204 11.51 -1.78 13.44
C SER A 204 11.30 -3.09 14.19
N ASN A 205 10.19 -3.80 13.95
CA ASN A 205 9.84 -5.02 14.70
C ASN A 205 10.28 -6.33 14.03
N VAL A 206 10.48 -6.36 12.70
CA VAL A 206 10.70 -7.61 11.94
C VAL A 206 12.10 -7.70 11.34
N LEU A 207 12.67 -6.57 10.87
CA LEU A 207 13.91 -6.62 10.09
C LEU A 207 15.17 -6.28 10.89
N ALA A 208 15.26 -5.13 11.53
CA ALA A 208 16.56 -4.68 12.03
C ALA A 208 16.52 -3.73 13.25
N GLY A 209 15.38 -3.64 13.95
CA GLY A 209 15.23 -2.77 15.11
C GLY A 209 15.12 -1.27 14.76
N GLU A 210 15.03 -0.42 15.78
CA GLU A 210 14.83 1.04 15.60
C GLU A 210 15.99 1.72 14.87
N ALA A 211 17.21 1.23 15.02
CA ALA A 211 18.38 1.78 14.32
C ALA A 211 18.27 1.67 12.79
N ALA A 212 17.51 0.70 12.27
CA ALA A 212 17.27 0.55 10.84
C ALA A 212 16.45 1.68 10.23
N LEU A 213 15.65 2.37 11.03
CA LEU A 213 14.81 3.46 10.55
C LEU A 213 15.63 4.62 9.95
N ALA A 214 16.86 4.83 10.41
CA ALA A 214 17.75 5.84 9.86
C ALA A 214 18.14 5.59 8.39
N TYR A 215 18.05 4.35 7.90
CA TYR A 215 18.35 3.95 6.53
C TYR A 215 17.12 3.90 5.62
N CYS A 216 16.01 4.43 6.08
CA CYS A 216 14.71 4.38 5.42
C CYS A 216 14.29 5.75 4.89
N ARG A 217 13.32 5.72 3.97
CA ARG A 217 12.48 6.89 3.68
C ARG A 217 11.22 6.88 4.54
N SER A 218 10.65 8.05 4.76
CA SER A 218 9.37 8.20 5.45
C SER A 218 8.22 7.66 4.59
N PRO A 219 7.11 7.21 5.19
CA PRO A 219 5.93 6.78 4.43
C PRO A 219 5.32 7.85 3.52
N GLN A 220 5.74 9.11 3.67
CA GLN A 220 5.25 10.23 2.86
C GLN A 220 5.55 10.05 1.37
N ILE A 221 6.71 9.45 1.01
CA ILE A 221 7.04 9.21 -0.40
C ILE A 221 6.01 8.28 -1.06
N MET A 222 5.58 7.22 -0.36
CA MET A 222 4.54 6.32 -0.85
C MET A 222 3.19 7.02 -0.95
N ALA A 223 2.91 7.96 -0.05
CA ALA A 223 1.68 8.73 -0.05
C ALA A 223 1.62 9.69 -1.25
N ASP A 224 2.71 10.38 -1.55
CA ASP A 224 2.79 11.30 -2.68
C ASP A 224 2.76 10.54 -4.01
N ALA A 225 3.46 9.39 -4.11
CA ALA A 225 3.41 8.52 -5.28
C ALA A 225 2.00 7.92 -5.50
N ALA A 226 1.32 7.50 -4.44
CA ALA A 226 -0.06 7.03 -4.52
C ALA A 226 -0.99 8.15 -5.03
N ALA A 227 -0.86 9.37 -4.50
CA ALA A 227 -1.65 10.51 -4.96
C ALA A 227 -1.38 10.82 -6.45
N ALA A 228 -0.13 10.73 -6.90
CA ALA A 228 0.23 10.92 -8.30
C ALA A 228 -0.42 9.87 -9.23
N ILE A 229 -0.46 8.59 -8.82
CA ILE A 229 -1.15 7.52 -9.57
C ILE A 229 -2.66 7.79 -9.64
N LEU A 230 -3.28 8.08 -8.49
CA LEU A 230 -4.72 8.21 -8.35
C LEU A 230 -5.29 9.49 -8.99
N ALA A 231 -4.44 10.46 -9.30
CA ALA A 231 -4.80 11.67 -10.05
C ALA A 231 -4.81 11.49 -11.58
N LYS A 232 -4.26 10.37 -12.08
CA LYS A 232 -4.22 10.10 -13.52
C LYS A 232 -5.59 9.66 -14.05
N ASP A 233 -5.80 9.80 -15.35
CA ASP A 233 -7.01 9.27 -16.00
C ASP A 233 -7.01 7.74 -15.93
N SER A 234 -8.07 7.17 -15.36
CA SER A 234 -8.21 5.72 -15.16
C SER A 234 -8.28 4.94 -16.47
N ARG A 235 -8.66 5.58 -17.58
CA ARG A 235 -8.72 4.97 -18.91
C ARG A 235 -7.37 4.91 -19.61
N GLU A 236 -6.42 5.76 -19.18
CA GLU A 236 -5.10 5.87 -19.80
C GLU A 236 -3.99 5.24 -18.94
N PHE A 237 -4.18 5.18 -17.63
CA PHE A 237 -3.14 4.73 -16.69
C PHE A 237 -3.59 3.50 -15.88
N SER A 238 -3.44 2.31 -16.49
CA SER A 238 -3.80 1.02 -15.89
C SER A 238 -2.78 -0.06 -16.22
N GLY A 239 -2.62 -1.06 -15.37
CA GLY A 239 -1.69 -2.19 -15.54
C GLY A 239 -0.24 -1.88 -15.20
N ASN A 240 0.05 -0.75 -14.57
CA ASN A 240 1.40 -0.32 -14.26
C ASN A 240 1.87 -0.87 -12.90
N PHE A 241 3.17 -1.17 -12.85
CA PHE A 241 3.90 -1.52 -11.63
C PHE A 241 4.88 -0.37 -11.32
N CYS A 242 4.41 0.60 -10.54
CA CYS A 242 5.14 1.83 -10.27
C CYS A 242 6.12 1.66 -9.11
N ILE A 243 7.31 2.22 -9.24
CA ILE A 243 8.26 2.44 -8.14
C ILE A 243 8.13 3.90 -7.70
N ASP A 244 8.05 4.14 -6.41
CA ASP A 244 7.67 5.43 -5.81
C ASP A 244 8.51 6.62 -6.30
N ASP A 245 9.82 6.58 -6.12
CA ASP A 245 10.71 7.68 -6.50
C ASP A 245 10.87 7.83 -8.02
N VAL A 246 10.86 6.73 -8.75
CA VAL A 246 10.90 6.76 -10.23
C VAL A 246 9.66 7.46 -10.78
N LEU A 247 8.48 7.11 -10.26
CA LEU A 247 7.24 7.78 -10.65
C LEU A 247 7.27 9.26 -10.28
N LEU A 248 7.66 9.60 -9.05
CA LEU A 248 7.71 10.99 -8.61
C LEU A 248 8.73 11.82 -9.40
N ALA A 249 9.88 11.24 -9.80
CA ALA A 249 10.84 11.91 -10.68
C ALA A 249 10.23 12.21 -12.07
N GLN A 250 9.43 11.28 -12.61
CA GLN A 250 8.69 11.50 -13.86
C GLN A 250 7.64 12.60 -13.71
N GLU A 251 7.06 12.78 -12.53
CA GLU A 251 6.13 13.87 -12.19
C GLU A 251 6.83 15.19 -11.84
N GLY A 252 8.17 15.24 -11.96
CA GLY A 252 8.97 16.47 -11.80
C GLY A 252 9.51 16.71 -10.39
N VAL A 253 9.44 15.73 -9.49
CA VAL A 253 10.12 15.83 -8.18
C VAL A 253 11.62 15.69 -8.40
N THR A 254 12.40 16.65 -7.89
CA THR A 254 13.87 16.69 -8.04
C THR A 254 14.61 16.57 -6.71
N ASP A 255 13.96 16.84 -5.58
CA ASP A 255 14.54 16.73 -4.25
C ASP A 255 13.85 15.63 -3.44
N PHE A 256 14.55 14.51 -3.27
CA PHE A 256 14.09 13.37 -2.49
C PHE A 256 14.62 13.36 -1.06
N SER A 257 15.50 14.30 -0.70
CA SER A 257 16.07 14.39 0.65
C SER A 257 15.01 14.62 1.73
N VAL A 258 13.91 15.27 1.37
CA VAL A 258 12.74 15.54 2.24
C VAL A 258 12.07 14.26 2.76
N TYR A 259 12.27 13.14 2.09
CA TYR A 259 11.72 11.84 2.48
C TYR A 259 12.67 11.01 3.34
N ARG A 260 13.95 11.38 3.48
CA ARG A 260 14.90 10.61 4.27
C ARG A 260 14.62 10.74 5.76
N MET A 261 14.69 9.62 6.49
CA MET A 261 14.60 9.62 7.94
C MET A 261 15.85 10.22 8.58
N ASP A 262 17.03 9.96 8.01
CA ASP A 262 18.30 10.54 8.37
C ASP A 262 19.05 10.93 7.08
N PRO A 263 19.25 12.24 6.81
CA PRO A 263 19.91 12.72 5.59
C PRO A 263 21.37 12.25 5.44
N GLU A 264 22.03 11.92 6.54
CA GLU A 264 23.45 11.53 6.54
C GLU A 264 23.66 10.02 6.34
N LYS A 265 22.59 9.22 6.43
CA LYS A 265 22.65 7.78 6.26
C LYS A 265 22.34 7.36 4.82
N PRO A 266 23.04 6.36 4.27
CA PRO A 266 22.66 5.79 2.99
C PRO A 266 21.29 5.09 3.09
N LEU A 267 20.54 5.07 2.01
CA LEU A 267 19.27 4.36 1.94
C LEU A 267 19.48 2.86 1.66
N TRP A 268 18.61 2.02 2.22
CA TRP A 268 18.55 0.61 1.87
C TRP A 268 17.49 0.38 0.77
N SER A 269 17.85 -0.41 -0.26
CA SER A 269 16.91 -0.86 -1.28
C SER A 269 15.84 -1.76 -0.66
N ASP A 270 14.60 -1.66 -1.12
CA ASP A 270 13.56 -2.61 -0.72
C ASP A 270 13.68 -3.94 -1.50
N PHE A 271 12.92 -4.94 -1.07
CA PHE A 271 12.80 -6.21 -1.79
C PHE A 271 12.07 -6.02 -3.12
N PHE A 272 12.30 -6.93 -4.06
CA PHE A 272 11.56 -7.03 -5.32
C PHE A 272 11.73 -5.86 -6.29
N VAL A 273 12.69 -5.00 -6.06
CA VAL A 273 13.03 -3.92 -7.00
C VAL A 273 13.81 -4.52 -8.19
N PRO A 274 13.31 -4.43 -9.43
CA PRO A 274 14.01 -4.94 -10.61
C PRO A 274 15.37 -4.27 -10.80
N GLU A 275 16.35 -5.01 -11.34
CA GLU A 275 17.71 -4.50 -11.53
C GLU A 275 17.82 -3.38 -12.57
N ASP A 276 16.87 -3.30 -13.48
CA ASP A 276 16.77 -2.25 -14.51
C ASP A 276 15.96 -1.02 -14.05
N THR A 277 15.57 -0.98 -12.78
CA THR A 277 14.90 0.21 -12.21
C THR A 277 15.86 1.40 -12.26
N PRO A 278 15.44 2.55 -12.83
CA PRO A 278 16.26 3.76 -12.86
C PRO A 278 16.70 4.18 -11.45
N GLU A 279 18.01 4.40 -11.27
CA GLU A 279 18.55 4.88 -10.01
C GLU A 279 18.24 6.38 -9.85
N ILE A 280 17.47 6.73 -8.82
CA ILE A 280 17.16 8.11 -8.46
C ILE A 280 18.15 8.62 -7.39
N GLU A 281 18.44 7.80 -6.41
CA GLU A 281 19.45 8.01 -5.38
C GLU A 281 20.18 6.69 -5.12
N PRO A 282 21.49 6.72 -4.74
CA PRO A 282 22.25 5.50 -4.43
C PRO A 282 21.62 4.70 -3.30
N LEU A 283 21.42 3.41 -3.53
CA LEU A 283 20.81 2.48 -2.58
C LEU A 283 21.81 1.36 -2.23
N LEU A 284 21.82 0.96 -0.97
CA LEU A 284 22.57 -0.21 -0.50
C LEU A 284 21.64 -1.41 -0.33
N ALA A 285 22.17 -2.61 -0.49
CA ALA A 285 21.42 -3.81 -0.17
C ALA A 285 21.00 -3.83 1.32
N VAL A 286 19.78 -4.30 1.62
CA VAL A 286 19.28 -4.42 3.00
C VAL A 286 20.25 -5.19 3.88
N GLY A 287 20.55 -4.65 5.05
CA GLY A 287 21.43 -5.29 6.03
C GLY A 287 22.94 -5.15 5.75
N ASN A 288 23.32 -4.43 4.71
CA ASN A 288 24.72 -4.08 4.48
C ASN A 288 25.02 -2.78 5.26
N PRO A 289 25.82 -2.82 6.34
CA PRO A 289 26.26 -1.57 6.96
C PRO A 289 27.07 -0.81 5.90
N ALA A 290 26.91 0.51 5.87
CA ALA A 290 27.78 1.36 5.05
C ALA A 290 29.25 1.08 5.38
N PRO A 291 30.18 1.10 4.40
CA PRO A 291 31.58 0.95 4.65
C PRO A 291 32.14 1.96 5.63
#